data_4b7c7b62d002045fb8d0427b51c4faa1
#
_entry.id   4b7c7b62d002045fb8d0427b51c4faa1
#
_cell.length_a   1.000
_cell.length_b   1.000
_cell.length_c   1.000
_cell.angle_alpha   90.00
_cell.angle_beta   90.00
_cell.angle_gamma   90.00
#
_symmetry.space_group_name_H-M   'P 1'
#
loop_
_entity.id
_entity.type
_entity.pdbx_description
1 polymer ?
#
loop_
_entity_poly.entity_id
_entity_poly.type
_entity_poly.pdbx_seq_one_letter_code
_entity_poly.pdbx_strand_id
1 'polypeptide(L)'
;MELPRKQTRQLKLGSVRIGGGAPIVVQSMTNTDTRDVEATLAQIARLHAAGCEIVRVAVPDETAARALRAIRDGSPIPVIADIHFDYRLAIMALEAGLEGLRINPGNIGERKNVETVVDAAKARGAVIRVGVNSGSVEKRLLDQYGGPTPEAMVESALGHVRILEDHGFYDTKISIKSSSVLNTIECYRLLSKRCDYPLHLGVTEAGGVLRGAIKSSVGMGVLLSEGIGDTLRVSLTAAPEEEMTVAWELLRALGLRRRGPEIVSCPTCGRTEIDLIGLAQEVERRLQTETAPIKVAVMGCVVNGPGEAREADLGMAGGRDKGIIFRKGEVIRSVRGQESLLAAFMEELDKLLAERRSL
;
A
#
# COMPACT_ATOMS: atom_id res chain seq x y z
N MET A 1 0.42 -18.03 12.52
CA MET A 1 1.84 -17.72 12.83
C MET A 1 2.00 -16.23 12.65
N GLU A 2 2.38 -15.49 13.69
CA GLU A 2 2.70 -14.08 13.55
C GLU A 2 4.10 -13.94 12.96
N LEU A 3 4.21 -13.17 11.88
CA LEU A 3 5.52 -12.87 11.29
C LEU A 3 6.28 -11.92 12.22
N PRO A 4 7.54 -12.21 12.57
CA PRO A 4 8.34 -11.32 13.39
C PRO A 4 8.55 -10.00 12.62
N ARG A 5 8.40 -8.86 13.30
CA ARG A 5 8.65 -7.56 12.69
C ARG A 5 9.90 -6.92 13.29
N LYS A 6 10.73 -6.35 12.42
CA LYS A 6 11.88 -5.57 12.85
C LYS A 6 11.39 -4.38 13.69
N GLN A 7 12.01 -4.15 14.84
CA GLN A 7 11.77 -2.94 15.63
C GLN A 7 12.44 -1.74 14.95
N THR A 8 11.62 -0.74 14.65
CA THR A 8 12.03 0.54 14.09
C THR A 8 11.59 1.67 15.03
N ARG A 9 12.13 2.87 14.87
CA ARG A 9 11.66 4.06 15.57
C ARG A 9 10.20 4.30 15.24
N GLN A 10 9.43 4.82 16.20
CA GLN A 10 8.06 5.24 15.94
C GLN A 10 8.02 6.69 15.48
N LEU A 11 7.35 6.95 14.37
CA LEU A 11 7.04 8.27 13.85
C LEU A 11 5.56 8.54 13.94
N LYS A 12 5.19 9.82 14.03
CA LYS A 12 3.81 10.28 13.93
C LYS A 12 3.68 11.21 12.72
N LEU A 13 2.91 10.80 11.73
CA LEU A 13 2.61 11.60 10.54
C LEU A 13 1.13 11.97 10.56
N GLY A 14 0.80 13.17 11.03
CA GLY A 14 -0.58 13.56 11.31
C GLY A 14 -1.22 12.64 12.35
N SER A 15 -2.31 11.97 11.96
CA SER A 15 -3.00 10.99 12.79
C SER A 15 -2.39 9.57 12.72
N VAL A 16 -1.46 9.31 11.79
CA VAL A 16 -0.94 7.98 11.47
C VAL A 16 0.37 7.71 12.20
N ARG A 17 0.47 6.59 12.92
CA ARG A 17 1.70 6.06 13.51
C ARG A 17 2.42 5.15 12.52
N ILE A 18 3.74 5.29 12.41
CA ILE A 18 4.60 4.55 11.48
C ILE A 18 5.79 3.98 12.25
N GLY A 19 6.11 2.70 12.07
CA GLY A 19 7.18 2.05 12.81
C GLY A 19 6.82 1.75 14.26
N GLY A 20 7.78 1.34 15.08
CA GLY A 20 7.57 1.02 16.49
C GLY A 20 6.54 -0.08 16.73
N GLY A 21 6.40 -1.03 15.83
CA GLY A 21 5.38 -2.08 15.92
C GLY A 21 3.97 -1.67 15.43
N ALA A 22 3.74 -0.42 15.01
CA ALA A 22 2.46 0.01 14.45
C ALA A 22 2.10 -0.80 13.18
N PRO A 23 0.81 -0.90 12.81
CA PRO A 23 0.40 -1.57 11.58
C PRO A 23 1.09 -0.99 10.36
N ILE A 24 1.40 -1.84 9.36
CA ILE A 24 2.02 -1.42 8.11
C ILE A 24 1.07 -0.49 7.36
N VAL A 25 1.53 0.71 7.02
CA VAL A 25 0.69 1.76 6.45
C VAL A 25 0.67 1.69 4.93
N VAL A 26 -0.52 1.76 4.34
CA VAL A 26 -0.72 1.79 2.88
C VAL A 26 -0.74 3.24 2.40
N GLN A 27 0.18 3.58 1.51
CA GLN A 27 0.32 4.91 0.93
C GLN A 27 0.09 4.86 -0.58
N SER A 28 -0.53 5.91 -1.14
CA SER A 28 -0.57 6.15 -2.58
C SER A 28 -0.09 7.56 -2.95
N MET A 29 -0.26 7.92 -4.21
CA MET A 29 0.08 9.23 -4.74
C MET A 29 -0.96 9.63 -5.79
N THR A 30 -1.41 10.88 -5.75
CA THR A 30 -2.30 11.41 -6.78
C THR A 30 -1.56 11.51 -8.13
N ASN A 31 -2.31 11.37 -9.20
CA ASN A 31 -1.87 11.65 -10.58
C ASN A 31 -2.60 12.84 -11.22
N THR A 32 -3.41 13.54 -10.44
CA THR A 32 -4.03 14.81 -10.83
C THR A 32 -3.00 15.95 -10.84
N ASP A 33 -3.29 17.02 -11.57
CA ASP A 33 -2.54 18.27 -11.41
C ASP A 33 -2.84 18.85 -10.02
N THR A 34 -1.82 19.02 -9.19
CA THR A 34 -1.96 19.54 -7.82
C THR A 34 -2.51 20.97 -7.78
N ARG A 35 -2.41 21.73 -8.88
CA ARG A 35 -3.00 23.06 -9.00
C ARG A 35 -4.52 23.01 -9.07
N ASP A 36 -5.10 21.89 -9.53
CA ASP A 36 -6.53 21.61 -9.50
C ASP A 36 -6.89 20.96 -8.15
N VAL A 37 -7.27 21.81 -7.21
CA VAL A 37 -7.61 21.41 -5.84
C VAL A 37 -8.81 20.47 -5.81
N GLU A 38 -9.85 20.77 -6.62
CA GLU A 38 -11.08 19.99 -6.63
C GLU A 38 -10.86 18.57 -7.17
N ALA A 39 -10.20 18.44 -8.32
CA ALA A 39 -9.86 17.14 -8.89
C ALA A 39 -8.93 16.34 -7.96
N THR A 40 -7.97 17.01 -7.31
CA THR A 40 -7.05 16.37 -6.38
C THR A 40 -7.76 15.87 -5.11
N LEU A 41 -8.65 16.66 -4.52
CA LEU A 41 -9.46 16.25 -3.37
C LEU A 41 -10.42 15.11 -3.72
N ALA A 42 -11.06 15.18 -4.89
CA ALA A 42 -11.92 14.10 -5.36
C ALA A 42 -11.14 12.78 -5.52
N GLN A 43 -9.91 12.83 -6.03
CA GLN A 43 -9.06 11.63 -6.12
C GLN A 43 -8.60 11.15 -4.73
N ILE A 44 -8.23 12.04 -3.82
CA ILE A 44 -7.87 11.69 -2.43
C ILE A 44 -9.05 10.98 -1.74
N ALA A 45 -10.28 11.47 -1.93
CA ALA A 45 -11.47 10.84 -1.37
C ALA A 45 -11.68 9.42 -1.90
N ARG A 46 -11.50 9.17 -3.21
CA ARG A 46 -11.56 7.82 -3.80
C ARG A 46 -10.45 6.92 -3.26
N LEU A 47 -9.22 7.42 -3.18
CA LEU A 47 -8.08 6.69 -2.59
C LEU A 47 -8.33 6.33 -1.13
N HIS A 48 -8.85 7.25 -0.33
CA HIS A 48 -9.22 6.99 1.06
C HIS A 48 -10.29 5.91 1.16
N ALA A 49 -11.35 5.99 0.36
CA ALA A 49 -12.40 4.97 0.28
C ALA A 49 -11.83 3.60 -0.10
N ALA A 50 -10.82 3.56 -0.99
CA ALA A 50 -10.10 2.34 -1.35
C ALA A 50 -9.10 1.85 -0.28
N GLY A 51 -8.89 2.62 0.80
CA GLY A 51 -8.04 2.24 1.94
C GLY A 51 -6.65 2.86 1.94
N CYS A 52 -6.42 3.94 1.21
CA CYS A 52 -5.22 4.76 1.36
C CYS A 52 -5.23 5.44 2.73
N GLU A 53 -4.12 5.37 3.43
CA GLU A 53 -3.97 5.93 4.79
C GLU A 53 -3.08 7.18 4.81
N ILE A 54 -2.23 7.35 3.81
CA ILE A 54 -1.40 8.54 3.59
C ILE A 54 -1.34 8.80 2.09
N VAL A 55 -1.58 10.02 1.67
CA VAL A 55 -1.45 10.40 0.26
C VAL A 55 -0.26 11.31 0.03
N ARG A 56 0.40 11.14 -1.13
CA ARG A 56 1.47 12.03 -1.60
C ARG A 56 0.99 12.80 -2.81
N VAL A 57 1.31 14.09 -2.87
CA VAL A 57 1.01 14.98 -4.00
C VAL A 57 2.31 15.53 -4.60
N ALA A 58 2.37 15.68 -5.90
CA ALA A 58 3.51 16.30 -6.58
C ALA A 58 3.47 17.83 -6.42
N VAL A 59 4.63 18.45 -6.21
CA VAL A 59 4.74 19.91 -6.10
C VAL A 59 5.79 20.40 -7.09
N PRO A 60 5.40 20.58 -8.37
CA PRO A 60 6.34 20.95 -9.43
C PRO A 60 6.77 22.43 -9.38
N ASP A 61 5.94 23.32 -8.84
CA ASP A 61 6.16 24.76 -8.81
C ASP A 61 5.40 25.48 -7.67
N GLU A 62 5.59 26.79 -7.58
CA GLU A 62 4.93 27.63 -6.56
C GLU A 62 3.39 27.64 -6.67
N THR A 63 2.83 27.54 -7.87
CA THR A 63 1.37 27.52 -8.05
C THR A 63 0.78 26.27 -7.42
N ALA A 64 1.40 25.11 -7.63
CA ALA A 64 1.04 23.88 -6.97
C ALA A 64 1.25 23.97 -5.43
N ALA A 65 2.36 24.59 -5.00
CA ALA A 65 2.62 24.79 -3.57
C ALA A 65 1.55 25.66 -2.88
N ARG A 66 1.01 26.68 -3.55
CA ARG A 66 -0.07 27.52 -3.01
C ARG A 66 -1.40 26.77 -2.85
N ALA A 67 -1.63 25.74 -3.66
CA ALA A 67 -2.83 24.88 -3.56
C ALA A 67 -2.80 23.94 -2.35
N LEU A 68 -1.62 23.67 -1.78
CA LEU A 68 -1.43 22.63 -0.76
C LEU A 68 -2.25 22.84 0.51
N ARG A 69 -2.44 24.09 0.94
CA ARG A 69 -3.24 24.37 2.14
C ARG A 69 -4.70 23.91 1.96
N ALA A 70 -5.31 24.25 0.83
CA ALA A 70 -6.69 23.84 0.55
C ALA A 70 -6.80 22.30 0.41
N ILE A 71 -5.78 21.66 -0.22
CA ILE A 71 -5.74 20.20 -0.34
C ILE A 71 -5.59 19.55 1.05
N ARG A 72 -4.70 20.07 1.89
CA ARG A 72 -4.48 19.54 3.25
C ARG A 72 -5.73 19.68 4.12
N ASP A 73 -6.38 20.85 4.09
CA ASP A 73 -7.56 21.11 4.91
C ASP A 73 -8.80 20.33 4.47
N GLY A 74 -8.91 19.99 3.16
CA GLY A 74 -9.98 19.15 2.61
C GLY A 74 -9.68 17.65 2.61
N SER A 75 -8.44 17.24 2.92
CA SER A 75 -8.05 15.82 2.88
C SER A 75 -8.46 15.08 4.16
N PRO A 76 -9.14 13.92 4.06
CA PRO A 76 -9.46 13.07 5.22
C PRO A 76 -8.25 12.32 5.79
N ILE A 77 -7.12 12.30 5.08
CA ILE A 77 -5.89 11.58 5.44
C ILE A 77 -4.67 12.48 5.33
N PRO A 78 -3.58 12.20 6.07
CA PRO A 78 -2.36 12.99 6.00
C PRO A 78 -1.79 13.12 4.60
N VAL A 79 -1.28 14.31 4.27
CA VAL A 79 -0.73 14.66 2.95
C VAL A 79 0.78 14.86 3.02
N ILE A 80 1.50 14.25 2.08
CA ILE A 80 2.96 14.41 1.91
C ILE A 80 3.23 15.16 0.62
N ALA A 81 4.08 16.19 0.67
CA ALA A 81 4.59 16.85 -0.53
C ALA A 81 5.80 16.10 -1.13
N ASP A 82 5.77 15.91 -2.44
CA ASP A 82 6.90 15.36 -3.20
C ASP A 82 7.71 16.49 -3.82
N ILE A 83 8.87 16.77 -3.22
CA ILE A 83 9.76 17.87 -3.60
C ILE A 83 11.01 17.28 -4.24
N HIS A 84 11.37 17.77 -5.43
CA HIS A 84 12.51 17.23 -6.18
C HIS A 84 13.77 18.09 -6.11
N PHE A 85 13.65 19.41 -6.37
CA PHE A 85 14.84 20.26 -6.56
C PHE A 85 14.80 21.57 -5.77
N ASP A 86 13.65 22.20 -5.62
CA ASP A 86 13.55 23.52 -5.00
C ASP A 86 13.13 23.41 -3.52
N TYR A 87 14.06 23.73 -2.62
CA TYR A 87 13.82 23.74 -1.17
C TYR A 87 12.71 24.71 -0.74
N ARG A 88 12.48 25.82 -1.50
CA ARG A 88 11.44 26.80 -1.19
C ARG A 88 10.05 26.19 -1.26
N LEU A 89 9.83 25.26 -2.20
CA LEU A 89 8.58 24.50 -2.29
C LEU A 89 8.37 23.60 -1.06
N ALA A 90 9.47 23.07 -0.48
CA ALA A 90 9.38 22.31 0.78
C ALA A 90 8.94 23.21 1.94
N ILE A 91 9.49 24.43 2.03
CA ILE A 91 9.10 25.41 3.04
C ILE A 91 7.62 25.77 2.89
N MET A 92 7.16 26.09 1.66
CA MET A 92 5.77 26.43 1.38
C MET A 92 4.83 25.26 1.76
N ALA A 93 5.22 24.01 1.50
CA ALA A 93 4.45 22.84 1.88
C ALA A 93 4.31 22.72 3.41
N LEU A 94 5.39 22.94 4.15
CA LEU A 94 5.37 22.93 5.62
C LEU A 94 4.54 24.10 6.19
N GLU A 95 4.64 25.28 5.60
CA GLU A 95 3.81 26.45 5.96
C GLU A 95 2.32 26.23 5.65
N ALA A 96 2.02 25.48 4.61
CA ALA A 96 0.66 25.03 4.31
C ALA A 96 0.12 24.01 5.32
N GLY A 97 0.98 23.45 6.19
CA GLY A 97 0.61 22.54 7.27
C GLY A 97 0.65 21.07 6.89
N LEU A 98 1.35 20.70 5.81
CA LEU A 98 1.50 19.31 5.42
C LEU A 98 2.28 18.52 6.48
N GLU A 99 1.87 17.29 6.70
CA GLU A 99 2.40 16.43 7.75
C GLU A 99 3.75 15.77 7.40
N GLY A 100 4.15 15.88 6.13
CA GLY A 100 5.44 15.32 5.73
C GLY A 100 5.92 15.77 4.35
N LEU A 101 7.20 15.52 4.12
CA LEU A 101 7.88 15.77 2.86
C LEU A 101 8.51 14.48 2.33
N ARG A 102 8.58 14.35 1.00
CA ARG A 102 9.52 13.44 0.36
C ARG A 102 10.55 14.28 -0.36
N ILE A 103 11.79 14.13 0.03
CA ILE A 103 12.92 14.81 -0.57
C ILE A 103 14.08 13.84 -0.82
N ASN A 104 15.01 14.25 -1.67
CA ASN A 104 16.37 13.76 -1.69
C ASN A 104 17.27 14.92 -1.27
N PRO A 105 17.85 14.91 -0.06
CA PRO A 105 18.67 16.02 0.42
C PRO A 105 19.81 16.42 -0.53
N GLY A 106 20.36 15.47 -1.30
CA GLY A 106 21.39 15.75 -2.30
C GLY A 106 20.89 16.53 -3.53
N ASN A 107 19.58 16.63 -3.75
CA ASN A 107 19.00 17.28 -4.93
C ASN A 107 18.40 18.66 -4.65
N ILE A 108 18.19 19.04 -3.38
CA ILE A 108 17.52 20.30 -3.02
C ILE A 108 18.47 21.48 -2.82
N GLY A 109 19.73 21.32 -3.26
CA GLY A 109 20.74 22.38 -3.31
C GLY A 109 21.80 22.28 -2.21
N GLU A 110 22.32 23.42 -1.81
CA GLU A 110 23.41 23.51 -0.84
C GLU A 110 22.97 23.07 0.57
N ARG A 111 23.94 22.71 1.42
CA ARG A 111 23.72 22.30 2.81
C ARG A 111 22.81 23.25 3.59
N LYS A 112 22.98 24.57 3.41
CA LYS A 112 22.16 25.60 4.04
C LYS A 112 20.66 25.49 3.68
N ASN A 113 20.34 25.06 2.47
CA ASN A 113 18.95 24.85 2.05
C ASN A 113 18.33 23.65 2.77
N VAL A 114 19.11 22.57 2.94
CA VAL A 114 18.70 21.41 3.72
C VAL A 114 18.44 21.80 5.17
N GLU A 115 19.36 22.60 5.78
CA GLU A 115 19.20 23.13 7.14
C GLU A 115 17.87 23.89 7.31
N THR A 116 17.58 24.80 6.37
CA THR A 116 16.35 25.58 6.38
C THR A 116 15.10 24.69 6.33
N VAL A 117 15.11 23.64 5.49
CA VAL A 117 14.00 22.68 5.40
C VAL A 117 13.86 21.87 6.70
N VAL A 118 14.98 21.44 7.28
CA VAL A 118 15.01 20.69 8.54
C VAL A 118 14.45 21.52 9.69
N ASP A 119 14.86 22.78 9.81
CA ASP A 119 14.37 23.67 10.87
C ASP A 119 12.87 23.92 10.74
N ALA A 120 12.38 24.12 9.52
CA ALA A 120 10.96 24.28 9.26
C ALA A 120 10.19 22.97 9.58
N ALA A 121 10.75 21.81 9.25
CA ALA A 121 10.14 20.50 9.55
C ALA A 121 10.07 20.25 11.06
N LYS A 122 11.15 20.57 11.82
CA LYS A 122 11.16 20.49 13.29
C LYS A 122 10.08 21.38 13.90
N ALA A 123 10.00 22.62 13.47
CA ALA A 123 9.01 23.58 14.01
C ALA A 123 7.57 23.13 13.80
N ARG A 124 7.31 22.28 12.80
CA ARG A 124 5.98 21.76 12.45
C ARG A 124 5.73 20.32 12.89
N GLY A 125 6.73 19.61 13.42
CA GLY A 125 6.65 18.19 13.74
C GLY A 125 6.39 17.32 12.49
N ALA A 126 6.91 17.75 11.33
CA ALA A 126 6.69 17.06 10.07
C ALA A 126 7.72 15.95 9.86
N VAL A 127 7.32 14.86 9.19
CA VAL A 127 8.20 13.73 8.88
C VAL A 127 8.87 13.95 7.52
N ILE A 128 10.18 13.72 7.45
CA ILE A 128 10.92 13.74 6.18
C ILE A 128 11.15 12.30 5.71
N ARG A 129 10.73 12.01 4.47
CA ARG A 129 11.12 10.77 3.80
C ARG A 129 12.31 11.03 2.87
N VAL A 130 13.45 10.43 3.20
CA VAL A 130 14.58 10.32 2.29
C VAL A 130 14.29 9.27 1.23
N GLY A 131 14.29 9.65 -0.05
CA GLY A 131 13.94 8.76 -1.15
C GLY A 131 15.06 8.67 -2.19
N VAL A 132 15.74 7.53 -2.28
CA VAL A 132 16.75 7.22 -3.29
C VAL A 132 16.18 6.29 -4.34
N ASN A 133 16.42 6.60 -5.60
CA ASN A 133 16.15 5.70 -6.74
C ASN A 133 17.49 5.36 -7.41
N SER A 134 17.56 4.26 -8.15
CA SER A 134 18.77 3.83 -8.88
C SER A 134 19.35 4.94 -9.77
N GLY A 135 18.50 5.77 -10.37
CA GLY A 135 18.92 6.90 -11.21
C GLY A 135 19.31 8.18 -10.44
N SER A 136 19.21 8.21 -9.11
CA SER A 136 19.54 9.38 -8.28
C SER A 136 20.74 9.17 -7.36
N VAL A 137 21.48 8.09 -7.55
CA VAL A 137 22.71 7.78 -6.80
C VAL A 137 23.82 8.73 -7.27
N GLU A 138 24.59 9.28 -6.34
CA GLU A 138 25.69 10.22 -6.62
C GLU A 138 26.78 9.57 -7.46
N LYS A 139 27.31 10.33 -8.43
CA LYS A 139 28.35 9.86 -9.35
C LYS A 139 29.54 9.23 -8.63
N ARG A 140 29.99 9.82 -7.52
CA ARG A 140 31.08 9.28 -6.70
C ARG A 140 30.81 7.84 -6.24
N LEU A 141 29.57 7.53 -5.83
CA LEU A 141 29.21 6.19 -5.40
C LEU A 141 29.06 5.24 -6.58
N LEU A 142 28.52 5.72 -7.72
CA LEU A 142 28.46 4.92 -8.95
C LEU A 142 29.88 4.51 -9.43
N ASP A 143 30.82 5.42 -9.39
CA ASP A 143 32.23 5.16 -9.76
C ASP A 143 32.89 4.19 -8.77
N GLN A 144 32.61 4.34 -7.46
CA GLN A 144 33.18 3.49 -6.41
C GLN A 144 32.67 2.05 -6.46
N TYR A 145 31.38 1.84 -6.76
CA TYR A 145 30.73 0.53 -6.70
C TYR A 145 30.46 -0.08 -8.07
N GLY A 146 30.89 0.58 -9.16
CA GLY A 146 30.71 0.09 -10.52
C GLY A 146 29.28 0.17 -11.05
N GLY A 147 28.46 1.07 -10.47
CA GLY A 147 27.06 1.26 -10.86
C GLY A 147 26.09 1.42 -9.68
N PRO A 148 24.77 1.45 -9.92
CA PRO A 148 23.77 1.57 -8.89
C PRO A 148 23.51 0.21 -8.20
N THR A 149 24.56 -0.36 -7.59
CA THR A 149 24.46 -1.58 -6.81
C THR A 149 23.68 -1.37 -5.52
N PRO A 150 23.17 -2.44 -4.86
CA PRO A 150 22.53 -2.33 -3.57
C PRO A 150 23.36 -1.55 -2.54
N GLU A 151 24.66 -1.78 -2.48
CA GLU A 151 25.59 -1.11 -1.58
C GLU A 151 25.67 0.40 -1.89
N ALA A 152 25.81 0.79 -3.16
CA ALA A 152 25.84 2.17 -3.58
C ALA A 152 24.56 2.92 -3.21
N MET A 153 23.39 2.28 -3.43
CA MET A 153 22.08 2.84 -3.12
C MET A 153 21.87 3.00 -1.61
N VAL A 154 22.32 2.05 -0.80
CA VAL A 154 22.25 2.12 0.67
C VAL A 154 23.19 3.17 1.20
N GLU A 155 24.43 3.28 0.69
CA GLU A 155 25.37 4.35 1.08
C GLU A 155 24.82 5.73 0.76
N SER A 156 24.23 5.89 -0.43
CA SER A 156 23.56 7.14 -0.82
C SER A 156 22.45 7.50 0.19
N ALA A 157 21.55 6.55 0.48
CA ALA A 157 20.44 6.78 1.40
C ALA A 157 20.92 7.14 2.81
N LEU A 158 21.89 6.41 3.35
CA LEU A 158 22.46 6.70 4.67
C LEU A 158 23.27 7.99 4.69
N GLY A 159 23.94 8.35 3.59
CA GLY A 159 24.60 9.63 3.43
C GLY A 159 23.61 10.80 3.56
N HIS A 160 22.46 10.70 2.91
CA HIS A 160 21.39 11.69 3.01
C HIS A 160 20.74 11.73 4.40
N VAL A 161 20.59 10.59 5.08
CA VAL A 161 20.10 10.54 6.47
C VAL A 161 21.08 11.25 7.40
N ARG A 162 22.40 11.01 7.27
CA ARG A 162 23.42 11.69 8.09
C ARG A 162 23.34 13.21 7.99
N ILE A 163 23.02 13.75 6.81
CA ILE A 163 22.83 15.20 6.67
C ILE A 163 21.69 15.68 7.59
N LEU A 164 20.60 14.93 7.71
CA LEU A 164 19.49 15.26 8.60
C LEU A 164 19.90 15.08 10.08
N GLU A 165 20.61 14.00 10.40
CA GLU A 165 21.13 13.71 11.75
C GLU A 165 22.10 14.77 12.25
N ASP A 166 23.02 15.27 11.38
CA ASP A 166 23.96 16.35 11.69
C ASP A 166 23.25 17.64 12.13
N HIS A 167 21.98 17.82 11.68
CA HIS A 167 21.11 18.90 12.12
C HIS A 167 20.14 18.49 13.25
N GLY A 168 20.36 17.33 13.89
CA GLY A 168 19.55 16.82 14.99
C GLY A 168 18.11 16.52 14.58
N PHE A 169 17.88 16.05 13.34
CA PHE A 169 16.57 15.67 12.84
C PHE A 169 16.47 14.16 12.69
N TYR A 170 15.52 13.55 13.40
CA TYR A 170 15.34 12.11 13.47
C TYR A 170 13.94 11.62 13.06
N ASP A 171 12.98 12.53 12.82
CA ASP A 171 11.65 12.19 12.31
C ASP A 171 11.71 11.83 10.82
N THR A 172 12.49 10.80 10.53
CA THR A 172 12.88 10.40 9.18
C THR A 172 12.42 8.97 8.89
N LYS A 173 11.92 8.74 7.68
CA LYS A 173 11.73 7.40 7.09
C LYS A 173 12.50 7.30 5.78
N ILE A 174 12.89 6.08 5.39
CA ILE A 174 13.77 5.86 4.25
C ILE A 174 13.08 5.03 3.18
N SER A 175 13.30 5.37 1.92
CA SER A 175 12.91 4.54 0.79
C SER A 175 14.03 4.41 -0.23
N ILE A 176 14.30 3.18 -0.67
CA ILE A 176 15.22 2.88 -1.77
C ILE A 176 14.42 2.09 -2.82
N LYS A 177 14.42 2.56 -4.07
CA LYS A 177 13.63 1.95 -5.13
C LYS A 177 14.47 1.67 -6.36
N SER A 178 14.32 0.47 -6.89
CA SER A 178 14.87 0.04 -8.18
C SER A 178 13.75 -0.58 -9.02
N SER A 179 13.92 -0.62 -10.34
CA SER A 179 13.11 -1.40 -11.26
C SER A 179 13.41 -2.90 -11.17
N SER A 180 14.61 -3.26 -10.65
CA SER A 180 14.98 -4.63 -10.32
C SER A 180 14.42 -5.03 -8.96
N VAL A 181 13.59 -6.07 -8.95
CA VAL A 181 13.00 -6.64 -7.74
C VAL A 181 14.08 -7.15 -6.78
N LEU A 182 15.07 -7.89 -7.32
CA LEU A 182 16.16 -8.46 -6.51
C LEU A 182 17.03 -7.37 -5.88
N ASN A 183 17.40 -6.33 -6.65
CA ASN A 183 18.14 -5.21 -6.10
C ASN A 183 17.35 -4.48 -5.02
N THR A 184 16.04 -4.32 -5.20
CA THR A 184 15.17 -3.71 -4.18
C THR A 184 15.18 -4.53 -2.89
N ILE A 185 15.03 -5.86 -2.99
CA ILE A 185 15.08 -6.76 -1.82
C ILE A 185 16.41 -6.62 -1.10
N GLU A 186 17.53 -6.70 -1.82
CA GLU A 186 18.84 -6.65 -1.22
C GLU A 186 19.15 -5.27 -0.59
N CYS A 187 18.76 -4.17 -1.23
CA CYS A 187 18.86 -2.84 -0.65
C CYS A 187 18.19 -2.76 0.73
N TYR A 188 16.96 -3.23 0.84
CA TYR A 188 16.23 -3.17 2.11
C TYR A 188 16.76 -4.13 3.17
N ARG A 189 17.26 -5.31 2.79
CA ARG A 189 17.95 -6.22 3.70
C ARG A 189 19.22 -5.58 4.27
N LEU A 190 20.05 -4.97 3.41
CA LEU A 190 21.25 -4.24 3.84
C LEU A 190 20.89 -3.03 4.72
N LEU A 191 19.93 -2.22 4.27
CA LEU A 191 19.51 -1.02 5.00
C LEU A 191 18.93 -1.39 6.38
N SER A 192 18.12 -2.44 6.44
CA SER A 192 17.50 -2.88 7.69
C SER A 192 18.51 -3.35 8.76
N LYS A 193 19.70 -3.80 8.35
CA LYS A 193 20.79 -4.17 9.26
C LYS A 193 21.58 -2.96 9.78
N ARG A 194 21.49 -1.81 9.08
CA ARG A 194 22.36 -0.65 9.29
C ARG A 194 21.68 0.53 9.98
N CYS A 195 20.34 0.53 10.08
CA CYS A 195 19.59 1.59 10.74
C CYS A 195 18.28 1.07 11.35
N ASP A 196 17.69 1.86 12.24
CA ASP A 196 16.40 1.60 12.90
C ASP A 196 15.28 2.56 12.45
N TYR A 197 15.50 3.31 11.37
CA TYR A 197 14.48 4.16 10.77
C TYR A 197 13.38 3.33 10.10
N PRO A 198 12.11 3.79 10.17
CA PRO A 198 11.02 3.16 9.41
C PRO A 198 11.28 3.14 7.92
N LEU A 199 10.97 2.01 7.29
CA LEU A 199 11.24 1.76 5.88
C LEU A 199 9.95 1.83 5.05
N HIS A 200 10.02 2.59 3.95
CA HIS A 200 8.93 2.72 2.99
C HIS A 200 9.21 1.87 1.76
N LEU A 201 8.53 0.72 1.66
CA LEU A 201 8.72 -0.24 0.59
C LEU A 201 8.03 0.19 -0.72
N GLY A 202 8.58 -0.27 -1.81
CA GLY A 202 7.98 -0.16 -3.15
C GLY A 202 8.94 -0.52 -4.25
N VAL A 203 8.40 -1.01 -5.36
CA VAL A 203 9.12 -1.24 -6.61
C VAL A 203 8.75 -0.11 -7.58
N THR A 204 9.72 0.47 -8.28
CA THR A 204 9.46 1.48 -9.29
C THR A 204 9.42 0.86 -10.69
N GLU A 205 8.72 1.53 -11.64
CA GLU A 205 8.65 1.07 -13.05
C GLU A 205 8.15 -0.38 -13.16
N ALA A 206 7.16 -0.74 -12.34
CA ALA A 206 6.66 -2.10 -12.27
C ALA A 206 5.82 -2.50 -13.49
N GLY A 207 5.26 -1.53 -14.22
CA GLY A 207 4.42 -1.74 -15.40
C GLY A 207 2.91 -1.73 -15.10
N GLY A 208 2.11 -2.24 -16.04
CA GLY A 208 0.65 -2.30 -15.90
C GLY A 208 0.19 -3.25 -14.79
N VAL A 209 -1.12 -3.32 -14.57
CA VAL A 209 -1.75 -3.96 -13.39
C VAL A 209 -1.18 -5.35 -13.09
N LEU A 210 -1.28 -6.29 -14.02
CA LEU A 210 -0.83 -7.68 -13.78
C LEU A 210 0.68 -7.76 -13.50
N ARG A 211 1.50 -7.17 -14.38
CA ARG A 211 2.97 -7.25 -14.24
C ARG A 211 3.46 -6.48 -13.02
N GLY A 212 2.85 -5.32 -12.76
CA GLY A 212 3.19 -4.49 -11.61
C GLY A 212 2.75 -5.12 -10.29
N ALA A 213 1.58 -5.77 -10.26
CA ALA A 213 1.13 -6.54 -9.10
C ALA A 213 2.10 -7.68 -8.78
N ILE A 214 2.51 -8.46 -9.79
CA ILE A 214 3.48 -9.56 -9.59
C ILE A 214 4.81 -9.04 -9.06
N LYS A 215 5.42 -8.03 -9.71
CA LYS A 215 6.71 -7.47 -9.27
C LYS A 215 6.63 -6.89 -7.85
N SER A 216 5.58 -6.13 -7.56
CA SER A 216 5.36 -5.52 -6.26
C SER A 216 5.13 -6.58 -5.18
N SER A 217 4.32 -7.60 -5.46
CA SER A 217 4.05 -8.69 -4.52
C SER A 217 5.29 -9.52 -4.23
N VAL A 218 6.10 -9.84 -5.22
CA VAL A 218 7.37 -10.54 -5.00
C VAL A 218 8.34 -9.67 -4.19
N GLY A 219 8.60 -8.42 -4.61
CA GLY A 219 9.58 -7.56 -3.97
C GLY A 219 9.20 -7.19 -2.53
N MET A 220 7.99 -6.70 -2.34
CA MET A 220 7.51 -6.32 -1.00
C MET A 220 7.11 -7.53 -0.17
N GLY A 221 6.58 -8.60 -0.78
CA GLY A 221 6.17 -9.81 -0.08
C GLY A 221 7.33 -10.51 0.62
N VAL A 222 8.47 -10.66 -0.05
CA VAL A 222 9.69 -11.20 0.55
C VAL A 222 10.12 -10.36 1.75
N LEU A 223 10.21 -9.04 1.60
CA LEU A 223 10.64 -8.14 2.68
C LEU A 223 9.68 -8.16 3.87
N LEU A 224 8.38 -8.09 3.60
CA LEU A 224 7.35 -8.12 4.64
C LEU A 224 7.33 -9.47 5.39
N SER A 225 7.56 -10.59 4.70
CA SER A 225 7.68 -11.91 5.34
C SER A 225 8.92 -12.03 6.23
N GLU A 226 9.97 -11.25 5.95
CA GLU A 226 11.17 -11.11 6.78
C GLU A 226 11.01 -10.06 7.89
N GLY A 227 9.84 -9.45 8.03
CA GLY A 227 9.56 -8.42 9.03
C GLY A 227 10.09 -7.03 8.67
N ILE A 228 10.52 -6.82 7.43
CA ILE A 228 11.09 -5.56 6.95
C ILE A 228 10.02 -4.72 6.26
N GLY A 229 9.78 -3.50 6.75
CA GLY A 229 8.86 -2.52 6.15
C GLY A 229 7.78 -2.02 7.11
N ASP A 230 7.57 -0.71 7.09
CA ASP A 230 6.62 -0.01 7.97
C ASP A 230 5.54 0.72 7.19
N THR A 231 5.85 1.14 5.97
CA THR A 231 4.89 1.69 5.01
C THR A 231 5.18 1.11 3.63
N LEU A 232 4.17 1.05 2.77
CA LEU A 232 4.34 0.57 1.40
C LEU A 232 3.56 1.41 0.39
N ARG A 233 4.06 1.41 -0.86
CA ARG A 233 3.32 1.88 -2.03
C ARG A 233 3.53 0.93 -3.20
N VAL A 234 2.45 0.39 -3.72
CA VAL A 234 2.41 -0.23 -5.04
C VAL A 234 2.43 0.88 -6.09
N SER A 235 3.19 0.71 -7.17
CA SER A 235 3.25 1.69 -8.27
C SER A 235 2.90 0.99 -9.58
N LEU A 236 1.81 1.41 -10.20
CA LEU A 236 1.27 0.82 -11.42
C LEU A 236 1.11 1.87 -12.52
N THR A 237 1.23 1.43 -13.77
CA THR A 237 0.76 2.21 -14.94
C THR A 237 -0.74 1.96 -15.09
N ALA A 238 -1.53 2.51 -14.13
CA ALA A 238 -2.97 2.37 -14.02
C ALA A 238 -3.54 3.48 -13.14
N ALA A 239 -4.85 3.48 -12.89
CA ALA A 239 -5.47 4.36 -11.91
C ALA A 239 -4.89 4.08 -10.51
N PRO A 240 -4.59 5.12 -9.69
CA PRO A 240 -4.00 4.92 -8.36
C PRO A 240 -4.87 4.09 -7.41
N GLU A 241 -6.17 4.02 -7.62
CA GLU A 241 -7.11 3.17 -6.89
C GLU A 241 -6.78 1.66 -7.04
N GLU A 242 -6.27 1.25 -8.21
CA GLU A 242 -5.81 -0.13 -8.46
C GLU A 242 -4.59 -0.50 -7.59
N GLU A 243 -3.73 0.49 -7.29
CA GLU A 243 -2.60 0.30 -6.39
C GLU A 243 -3.07 -0.15 -4.99
N MET A 244 -4.23 0.34 -4.55
CA MET A 244 -4.80 0.00 -3.23
C MET A 244 -5.25 -1.45 -3.17
N THR A 245 -5.91 -1.93 -4.22
CA THR A 245 -6.32 -3.35 -4.32
C THR A 245 -5.11 -4.26 -4.16
N VAL A 246 -4.06 -4.04 -4.94
CA VAL A 246 -2.84 -4.86 -4.88
C VAL A 246 -2.15 -4.77 -3.51
N ALA A 247 -2.11 -3.57 -2.92
CA ALA A 247 -1.48 -3.36 -1.62
C ALA A 247 -2.21 -4.12 -0.49
N TRP A 248 -3.54 -4.07 -0.47
CA TRP A 248 -4.34 -4.75 0.54
C TRP A 248 -4.36 -6.26 0.34
N GLU A 249 -4.39 -6.76 -0.91
CA GLU A 249 -4.27 -8.19 -1.19
C GLU A 249 -2.91 -8.74 -0.75
N LEU A 250 -1.82 -8.00 -0.99
CA LEU A 250 -0.49 -8.38 -0.51
C LEU A 250 -0.45 -8.51 1.03
N LEU A 251 -0.96 -7.51 1.75
CA LEU A 251 -0.99 -7.53 3.22
C LEU A 251 -1.89 -8.64 3.77
N ARG A 252 -3.01 -8.92 3.09
CA ARG A 252 -3.92 -10.00 3.43
C ARG A 252 -3.29 -11.37 3.21
N ALA A 253 -2.66 -11.58 2.06
CA ALA A 253 -1.99 -12.85 1.70
C ALA A 253 -0.91 -13.24 2.71
N LEU A 254 -0.26 -12.25 3.33
CA LEU A 254 0.74 -12.45 4.39
C LEU A 254 0.14 -12.49 5.81
N GLY A 255 -1.16 -12.32 5.96
CA GLY A 255 -1.83 -12.27 7.27
C GLY A 255 -1.45 -11.05 8.12
N LEU A 256 -0.83 -10.02 7.53
CA LEU A 256 -0.33 -8.85 8.25
C LEU A 256 -1.42 -7.82 8.55
N ARG A 257 -2.32 -7.60 7.60
CA ARG A 257 -3.49 -6.72 7.76
C ARG A 257 -4.65 -7.23 6.89
N ARG A 258 -5.87 -6.91 7.31
CA ARG A 258 -7.09 -7.26 6.57
C ARG A 258 -7.94 -6.02 6.36
N ARG A 259 -8.48 -5.87 5.15
CA ARG A 259 -9.46 -4.85 4.79
C ARG A 259 -10.39 -5.44 3.74
N GLY A 260 -11.69 -5.31 3.95
CA GLY A 260 -12.71 -5.86 3.07
C GLY A 260 -12.74 -7.39 3.03
N PRO A 261 -13.58 -7.95 2.17
CA PRO A 261 -13.81 -9.39 2.06
C PRO A 261 -12.60 -10.12 1.45
N GLU A 262 -12.36 -11.34 1.92
CA GLU A 262 -11.49 -12.33 1.32
C GLU A 262 -12.33 -13.29 0.51
N ILE A 263 -12.05 -13.44 -0.79
CA ILE A 263 -12.76 -14.39 -1.65
C ILE A 263 -11.84 -15.56 -1.94
N VAL A 264 -12.30 -16.75 -1.62
CA VAL A 264 -11.62 -18.03 -1.89
C VAL A 264 -12.43 -18.77 -2.95
N SER A 265 -11.81 -19.01 -4.11
CA SER A 265 -12.43 -19.86 -5.14
C SER A 265 -11.48 -20.99 -5.51
N CYS A 266 -12.04 -22.17 -5.76
CA CYS A 266 -11.24 -23.28 -6.26
C CYS A 266 -10.87 -23.07 -7.74
N PRO A 267 -9.73 -23.62 -8.20
CA PRO A 267 -9.43 -23.58 -9.63
C PRO A 267 -10.43 -24.43 -10.40
N THR A 268 -10.73 -24.04 -11.63
CA THR A 268 -11.54 -24.86 -12.53
C THR A 268 -10.82 -26.20 -12.81
N CYS A 269 -11.48 -27.30 -12.58
CA CYS A 269 -10.94 -28.65 -12.84
C CYS A 269 -12.03 -29.55 -13.45
N GLY A 270 -11.69 -30.78 -13.83
CA GLY A 270 -12.64 -31.71 -14.42
C GLY A 270 -13.82 -32.13 -13.54
N ARG A 271 -13.85 -31.73 -12.28
CA ARG A 271 -14.97 -31.93 -11.34
C ARG A 271 -15.92 -30.73 -11.25
N THR A 272 -15.59 -29.61 -11.91
CA THR A 272 -16.44 -28.40 -11.92
C THR A 272 -17.68 -28.68 -12.76
N GLU A 273 -18.87 -28.54 -12.17
CA GLU A 273 -20.15 -28.86 -12.79
C GLU A 273 -21.03 -27.60 -12.98
N ILE A 274 -20.52 -26.42 -12.65
CA ILE A 274 -21.21 -25.12 -12.72
C ILE A 274 -20.33 -24.09 -13.43
N ASP A 275 -20.90 -22.98 -13.83
CA ASP A 275 -20.14 -21.81 -14.26
C ASP A 275 -19.46 -21.12 -13.06
N LEU A 276 -18.38 -21.75 -12.58
CA LEU A 276 -17.62 -21.26 -11.42
C LEU A 276 -17.03 -19.88 -11.67
N ILE A 277 -16.54 -19.61 -12.89
CA ILE A 277 -15.90 -18.33 -13.24
C ILE A 277 -16.92 -17.19 -13.17
N GLY A 278 -18.09 -17.36 -13.81
CA GLY A 278 -19.16 -16.35 -13.77
C GLY A 278 -19.68 -16.11 -12.36
N LEU A 279 -19.86 -17.17 -11.57
CA LEU A 279 -20.30 -17.03 -10.17
C LEU A 279 -19.27 -16.30 -9.30
N ALA A 280 -17.97 -16.62 -9.45
CA ALA A 280 -16.92 -15.94 -8.69
C ALA A 280 -16.86 -14.45 -9.07
N GLN A 281 -16.90 -14.10 -10.35
CA GLN A 281 -16.91 -12.72 -10.84
C GLN A 281 -18.11 -11.93 -10.30
N GLU A 282 -19.29 -12.53 -10.24
CA GLU A 282 -20.49 -11.87 -9.72
C GLU A 282 -20.37 -11.61 -8.20
N VAL A 283 -19.82 -12.55 -7.44
CA VAL A 283 -19.52 -12.37 -6.02
C VAL A 283 -18.46 -11.30 -5.81
N GLU A 284 -17.39 -11.31 -6.59
CA GLU A 284 -16.34 -10.27 -6.57
C GLU A 284 -16.94 -8.89 -6.83
N ARG A 285 -17.76 -8.77 -7.86
CA ARG A 285 -18.44 -7.52 -8.21
C ARG A 285 -19.34 -7.01 -7.08
N ARG A 286 -20.10 -7.89 -6.45
CA ARG A 286 -20.98 -7.54 -5.30
C ARG A 286 -20.19 -7.05 -4.09
N LEU A 287 -19.01 -7.59 -3.88
CA LEU A 287 -18.17 -7.32 -2.72
C LEU A 287 -17.13 -6.18 -2.95
N GLN A 288 -17.03 -5.64 -4.16
CA GLN A 288 -15.99 -4.68 -4.54
C GLN A 288 -15.94 -3.43 -3.66
N THR A 289 -17.08 -2.96 -3.18
CA THR A 289 -17.17 -1.77 -2.30
C THR A 289 -17.32 -2.10 -0.83
N GLU A 290 -17.35 -3.40 -0.49
CA GLU A 290 -17.55 -3.84 0.89
C GLU A 290 -16.22 -3.73 1.68
N THR A 291 -16.32 -3.22 2.89
CA THR A 291 -15.15 -3.02 3.79
C THR A 291 -15.13 -4.00 4.96
N ALA A 292 -16.21 -4.74 5.19
CA ALA A 292 -16.27 -5.72 6.25
C ALA A 292 -15.26 -6.86 6.03
N PRO A 293 -14.47 -7.24 7.04
CA PRO A 293 -13.47 -8.29 6.92
C PRO A 293 -14.13 -9.69 7.04
N ILE A 294 -14.84 -10.09 6.01
CA ILE A 294 -15.47 -11.43 5.91
C ILE A 294 -14.69 -12.32 4.94
N LYS A 295 -14.76 -13.62 5.14
CA LYS A 295 -14.21 -14.64 4.24
C LYS A 295 -15.34 -15.36 3.51
N VAL A 296 -15.34 -15.25 2.18
CA VAL A 296 -16.38 -15.81 1.31
C VAL A 296 -15.79 -16.87 0.40
N ALA A 297 -16.49 -17.99 0.19
CA ALA A 297 -16.02 -19.08 -0.65
C ALA A 297 -16.97 -19.37 -1.83
N VAL A 298 -16.39 -19.56 -3.02
CA VAL A 298 -17.09 -19.96 -4.25
C VAL A 298 -16.45 -21.23 -4.78
N MET A 299 -17.16 -22.38 -4.64
CA MET A 299 -16.59 -23.71 -4.90
C MET A 299 -17.33 -24.41 -6.03
N GLY A 300 -16.59 -24.97 -6.98
CA GLY A 300 -17.11 -25.57 -8.21
C GLY A 300 -17.65 -26.99 -8.06
N CYS A 301 -17.52 -27.64 -6.90
CA CYS A 301 -18.09 -28.94 -6.63
C CYS A 301 -18.44 -29.13 -5.16
N VAL A 302 -19.48 -29.94 -4.88
CA VAL A 302 -19.95 -30.21 -3.52
C VAL A 302 -19.09 -31.21 -2.76
N VAL A 303 -18.18 -31.92 -3.45
CA VAL A 303 -17.41 -33.00 -2.83
C VAL A 303 -16.31 -32.43 -1.90
N ASN A 304 -15.52 -31.50 -2.39
CA ASN A 304 -14.40 -30.91 -1.62
C ASN A 304 -14.73 -29.51 -1.09
N GLY A 305 -15.73 -28.82 -1.68
CA GLY A 305 -16.02 -27.42 -1.41
C GLY A 305 -16.15 -27.08 0.08
N PRO A 306 -17.04 -27.73 0.84
CA PRO A 306 -17.23 -27.44 2.26
C PRO A 306 -15.99 -27.76 3.12
N GLY A 307 -15.19 -28.74 2.72
CA GLY A 307 -13.98 -29.14 3.42
C GLY A 307 -12.83 -28.13 3.24
N GLU A 308 -12.57 -27.74 1.98
CA GLU A 308 -11.52 -26.80 1.62
C GLU A 308 -11.84 -25.36 2.07
N ALA A 309 -13.12 -25.03 2.16
CA ALA A 309 -13.60 -23.70 2.57
C ALA A 309 -14.22 -23.68 3.97
N ARG A 310 -13.88 -24.62 4.85
CA ARG A 310 -14.45 -24.74 6.21
C ARG A 310 -14.35 -23.45 7.02
N GLU A 311 -13.30 -22.68 6.82
CA GLU A 311 -13.05 -21.43 7.55
C GLU A 311 -13.80 -20.22 6.97
N ALA A 312 -14.51 -20.36 5.85
CA ALA A 312 -15.28 -19.28 5.28
C ALA A 312 -16.46 -18.89 6.17
N ASP A 313 -16.68 -17.59 6.35
CA ASP A 313 -17.86 -17.08 7.05
C ASP A 313 -19.14 -17.43 6.29
N LEU A 314 -19.08 -17.46 4.95
CA LEU A 314 -20.15 -17.91 4.07
C LEU A 314 -19.53 -18.53 2.81
N GLY A 315 -20.07 -19.64 2.34
CA GLY A 315 -19.63 -20.24 1.11
C GLY A 315 -20.77 -20.88 0.31
N MET A 316 -20.56 -21.00 -1.01
CA MET A 316 -21.39 -21.82 -1.88
C MET A 316 -20.56 -22.89 -2.56
N ALA A 317 -21.18 -24.04 -2.81
CA ALA A 317 -20.61 -25.09 -3.62
C ALA A 317 -21.68 -25.64 -4.56
N GLY A 318 -21.35 -25.70 -5.85
CA GLY A 318 -22.29 -26.16 -6.88
C GLY A 318 -21.99 -27.56 -7.36
N GLY A 319 -23.03 -28.29 -7.77
CA GLY A 319 -22.99 -29.51 -8.52
C GLY A 319 -24.02 -29.44 -9.65
N ARG A 320 -24.05 -30.48 -10.52
CA ARG A 320 -24.84 -30.48 -11.77
C ARG A 320 -26.30 -30.07 -11.59
N ASP A 321 -26.98 -30.58 -10.57
CA ASP A 321 -28.40 -30.30 -10.31
C ASP A 321 -28.68 -29.74 -8.91
N LYS A 322 -27.65 -29.62 -8.08
CA LYS A 322 -27.78 -29.25 -6.66
C LYS A 322 -26.63 -28.35 -6.23
N GLY A 323 -26.96 -27.22 -5.63
CA GLY A 323 -26.03 -26.35 -4.95
C GLY A 323 -26.28 -26.34 -3.44
N ILE A 324 -25.24 -26.04 -2.69
CA ILE A 324 -25.32 -25.87 -1.24
C ILE A 324 -24.70 -24.52 -0.83
N ILE A 325 -25.28 -23.94 0.21
CA ILE A 325 -24.70 -22.79 0.92
C ILE A 325 -24.31 -23.26 2.31
N PHE A 326 -23.14 -22.83 2.76
CA PHE A 326 -22.62 -23.23 4.06
C PHE A 326 -22.00 -22.03 4.81
N ARG A 327 -22.03 -22.08 6.14
CA ARG A 327 -21.35 -21.15 7.03
C ARG A 327 -20.39 -21.96 7.91
N LYS A 328 -19.10 -21.57 7.92
CA LYS A 328 -18.06 -22.27 8.71
C LYS A 328 -18.05 -23.79 8.54
N GLY A 329 -18.27 -24.24 7.32
CA GLY A 329 -18.30 -25.66 6.94
C GLY A 329 -19.63 -26.36 7.15
N GLU A 330 -20.62 -25.76 7.83
CA GLU A 330 -21.96 -26.35 8.04
C GLU A 330 -22.91 -25.91 6.93
N VAL A 331 -23.58 -26.88 6.30
CA VAL A 331 -24.59 -26.63 5.26
C VAL A 331 -25.85 -26.02 5.88
N ILE A 332 -26.15 -24.78 5.46
CA ILE A 332 -27.35 -24.05 5.93
C ILE A 332 -28.51 -24.08 4.94
N ARG A 333 -28.19 -24.24 3.62
CA ARG A 333 -29.25 -24.27 2.59
C ARG A 333 -28.82 -25.15 1.42
N SER A 334 -29.78 -25.83 0.81
CA SER A 334 -29.61 -26.57 -0.43
C SER A 334 -30.64 -26.09 -1.45
N VAL A 335 -30.17 -25.87 -2.69
CA VAL A 335 -30.99 -25.36 -3.79
C VAL A 335 -30.75 -26.16 -5.07
N ARG A 336 -31.69 -26.08 -6.01
CA ARG A 336 -31.55 -26.69 -7.34
C ARG A 336 -31.36 -25.62 -8.39
N GLY A 337 -30.40 -25.87 -9.31
CA GLY A 337 -30.03 -24.93 -10.40
C GLY A 337 -29.07 -23.81 -9.95
N GLN A 338 -28.25 -23.38 -10.90
CA GLN A 338 -27.19 -22.41 -10.66
C GLN A 338 -27.73 -21.01 -10.35
N GLU A 339 -28.75 -20.54 -11.05
CA GLU A 339 -29.38 -19.22 -10.80
C GLU A 339 -29.95 -19.11 -9.39
N SER A 340 -30.63 -20.19 -8.95
CA SER A 340 -31.17 -20.28 -7.58
C SER A 340 -30.06 -20.33 -6.53
N LEU A 341 -28.88 -20.91 -6.88
CA LEU A 341 -27.72 -20.95 -5.99
C LEU A 341 -27.14 -19.54 -5.77
N LEU A 342 -26.95 -18.77 -6.84
CA LEU A 342 -26.45 -17.40 -6.74
C LEU A 342 -27.44 -16.50 -5.97
N ALA A 343 -28.72 -16.56 -6.30
CA ALA A 343 -29.74 -15.76 -5.61
C ALA A 343 -29.80 -16.06 -4.11
N ALA A 344 -29.86 -17.36 -3.74
CA ALA A 344 -29.84 -17.75 -2.35
C ALA A 344 -28.55 -17.41 -1.61
N PHE A 345 -27.41 -17.46 -2.31
CA PHE A 345 -26.14 -17.04 -1.74
C PHE A 345 -26.11 -15.54 -1.47
N MET A 346 -26.60 -14.70 -2.40
CA MET A 346 -26.68 -13.25 -2.21
C MET A 346 -27.59 -12.86 -1.04
N GLU A 347 -28.72 -13.56 -0.84
CA GLU A 347 -29.59 -13.38 0.33
C GLU A 347 -28.84 -13.63 1.64
N GLU A 348 -28.08 -14.74 1.74
CA GLU A 348 -27.32 -15.08 2.94
C GLU A 348 -26.11 -14.14 3.13
N LEU A 349 -25.52 -13.67 2.03
CA LEU A 349 -24.44 -12.66 2.06
C LEU A 349 -24.93 -11.33 2.63
N ASP A 350 -26.10 -10.86 2.19
CA ASP A 350 -26.67 -9.62 2.71
C ASP A 350 -27.00 -9.70 4.21
N LYS A 351 -27.49 -10.86 4.68
CA LYS A 351 -27.69 -11.12 6.11
C LYS A 351 -26.37 -11.06 6.88
N LEU A 352 -25.32 -11.73 6.37
CA LEU A 352 -24.00 -11.74 7.00
C LEU A 352 -23.42 -10.33 7.08
N LEU A 353 -23.53 -9.53 6.03
CA LEU A 353 -23.08 -8.16 6.00
C LEU A 353 -23.83 -7.26 6.99
N ALA A 354 -25.16 -7.46 7.11
CA ALA A 354 -25.97 -6.74 8.11
C ALA A 354 -25.55 -7.12 9.54
N GLU A 355 -25.32 -8.39 9.84
CA GLU A 355 -24.80 -8.86 11.12
C GLU A 355 -23.46 -8.20 11.48
N ARG A 356 -22.54 -8.07 10.50
CA ARG A 356 -21.22 -7.47 10.71
C ARG A 356 -21.22 -5.96 10.88
N ARG A 357 -22.21 -5.26 10.32
CA ARG A 357 -22.36 -3.80 10.47
C ARG A 357 -22.99 -3.41 11.82
N SER A 358 -23.64 -4.36 12.49
CA SER A 358 -24.26 -4.16 13.82
C SER A 358 -23.32 -4.42 14.99
N LEU A 359 -22.13 -4.95 14.73
CA LEU A 359 -21.05 -5.21 15.71
C LEU A 359 -20.00 -4.09 15.70
#